data_4f2864a28ba59b864176405daa30ae8c
#
_entry.id   4f2864a28ba59b864176405daa30ae8c
#
_cell.length_a   1.000
_cell.length_b   1.000
_cell.length_c   1.000
_cell.angle_alpha   90.00
_cell.angle_beta   90.00
_cell.angle_gamma   90.00
#
_symmetry.space_group_name_H-M   'P 1'
#
loop_
_entity.id
_entity.type
_entity.pdbx_description
1 polymer ?
#
loop_
_entity_poly.entity_id
_entity_poly.type
_entity_poly.pdbx_seq_one_letter_code
_entity_poly.pdbx_strand_id
1 'polypeptide(L)'
;MTAALASVEVDYRGRKVLGPVDLTLDAGEVVALVGPSGCGKSTAMRLLAGLEAPSRGTVTRTPGRGETSLVFQAPTLAPWMSAASNVALPLELAGIDRREAGERARDALSKVGLADAADRRPAQLSGGMAMRVSLARALVTRPRLLLLDEPFAALDEITRRTLADDVLALWSELRPAILFVTHNVEEAAYMAQRVVVMSANPGKIAGQTTIDAPLPRPPGFRTSEVFRNAAEAVSHDLAKAMGHVQ
;
A
#
# COMPACT_ATOMS: atom_id res chain seq x y z
N MET A 1 -0.01 -7.28 -16.50
CA MET A 1 -1.03 -6.45 -15.82
C MET A 1 -1.69 -7.28 -14.72
N THR A 2 -1.66 -6.79 -13.48
CA THR A 2 -2.29 -7.43 -12.31
C THR A 2 -3.65 -6.79 -12.00
N ALA A 3 -3.74 -5.47 -12.09
CA ALA A 3 -4.98 -4.74 -11.92
C ALA A 3 -4.99 -3.46 -12.76
N ALA A 4 -6.18 -2.97 -13.13
CA ALA A 4 -6.32 -1.72 -13.87
C ALA A 4 -7.66 -1.03 -13.60
N LEU A 5 -7.62 0.28 -13.66
CA LEU A 5 -8.76 1.17 -13.82
C LEU A 5 -8.72 1.70 -15.25
N ALA A 6 -9.79 1.55 -16.02
CA ALA A 6 -9.91 2.06 -17.39
C ALA A 6 -11.09 3.02 -17.47
N SER A 7 -10.78 4.30 -17.63
CA SER A 7 -11.73 5.44 -17.69
C SER A 7 -12.75 5.42 -16.54
N VAL A 8 -12.26 5.09 -15.35
CA VAL A 8 -13.11 4.87 -14.16
C VAL A 8 -13.57 6.20 -13.59
N GLU A 9 -14.88 6.30 -13.36
CA GLU A 9 -15.53 7.41 -12.65
C GLU A 9 -16.30 6.88 -11.43
N VAL A 10 -16.32 7.67 -10.36
CA VAL A 10 -17.13 7.41 -9.16
C VAL A 10 -17.90 8.65 -8.78
N ASP A 11 -19.21 8.48 -8.65
CA ASP A 11 -20.14 9.51 -8.23
C ASP A 11 -20.84 9.08 -6.92
N TYR A 12 -20.76 9.94 -5.90
CA TYR A 12 -21.54 9.76 -4.68
C TYR A 12 -22.63 10.83 -4.59
N ARG A 13 -23.88 10.39 -4.59
CA ARG A 13 -25.05 11.28 -4.46
C ARG A 13 -25.03 12.47 -5.44
N GLY A 14 -24.64 12.20 -6.71
CA GLY A 14 -24.59 13.23 -7.75
C GLY A 14 -23.32 14.09 -7.73
N ARG A 15 -22.38 13.85 -6.82
CA ARG A 15 -21.09 14.52 -6.79
C ARG A 15 -20.00 13.59 -7.33
N LYS A 16 -19.36 13.99 -8.44
CA LYS A 16 -18.21 13.25 -8.97
C LYS A 16 -17.02 13.39 -8.05
N VAL A 17 -16.56 12.26 -7.51
CA VAL A 17 -15.40 12.18 -6.61
C VAL A 17 -14.16 11.77 -7.37
N LEU A 18 -14.30 10.85 -8.33
CA LEU A 18 -13.19 10.31 -9.10
C LEU A 18 -13.52 10.31 -10.59
N GLY A 19 -12.56 10.62 -11.40
CA GLY A 19 -12.54 10.28 -12.81
C GLY A 19 -12.72 11.38 -13.86
N PRO A 20 -12.49 10.97 -15.10
CA PRO A 20 -12.01 9.64 -15.49
C PRO A 20 -10.58 9.37 -15.01
N VAL A 21 -10.31 8.15 -14.56
CA VAL A 21 -8.98 7.70 -14.10
C VAL A 21 -8.58 6.45 -14.87
N ASP A 22 -7.38 6.48 -15.42
CA ASP A 22 -6.70 5.35 -16.05
C ASP A 22 -5.45 5.03 -15.22
N LEU A 23 -5.40 3.85 -14.61
CA LEU A 23 -4.29 3.39 -13.77
C LEU A 23 -4.07 1.90 -14.01
N THR A 24 -2.84 1.52 -14.29
CA THR A 24 -2.45 0.11 -14.44
C THR A 24 -1.44 -0.27 -13.36
N LEU A 25 -1.48 -1.53 -12.94
CA LEU A 25 -0.47 -2.15 -12.10
C LEU A 25 0.00 -3.45 -12.75
N ASP A 26 1.28 -3.53 -13.01
CA ASP A 26 1.90 -4.74 -13.54
C ASP A 26 2.33 -5.70 -12.43
N ALA A 27 2.57 -6.97 -12.78
CA ALA A 27 3.01 -7.96 -11.82
C ALA A 27 4.38 -7.58 -11.25
N GLY A 28 4.51 -7.57 -9.93
CA GLY A 28 5.72 -7.19 -9.24
C GLY A 28 6.04 -5.70 -9.30
N GLU A 29 5.15 -4.85 -9.82
CA GLU A 29 5.34 -3.41 -9.83
C GLU A 29 4.96 -2.78 -8.49
N VAL A 30 5.74 -1.77 -8.04
CA VAL A 30 5.43 -0.95 -6.87
C VAL A 30 5.06 0.45 -7.34
N VAL A 31 3.79 0.82 -7.16
CA VAL A 31 3.24 2.12 -7.55
C VAL A 31 2.82 2.90 -6.31
N ALA A 32 3.24 4.15 -6.21
CA ALA A 32 2.73 5.10 -5.22
C ALA A 32 1.61 5.95 -5.82
N LEU A 33 0.56 6.20 -5.05
CA LEU A 33 -0.49 7.13 -5.38
C LEU A 33 -0.47 8.30 -4.40
N VAL A 34 -0.10 9.49 -4.88
CA VAL A 34 0.01 10.72 -4.09
C VAL A 34 -1.03 11.73 -4.51
N GLY A 35 -1.43 12.61 -3.61
CA GLY A 35 -2.38 13.67 -3.91
C GLY A 35 -2.98 14.29 -2.65
N PRO A 36 -3.67 15.43 -2.76
CA PRO A 36 -4.29 16.09 -1.63
C PRO A 36 -5.35 15.23 -0.95
N SER A 37 -5.67 15.56 0.30
CA SER A 37 -6.76 14.87 1.02
C SER A 37 -8.09 15.01 0.27
N GLY A 38 -8.84 13.91 0.21
CA GLY A 38 -10.13 13.89 -0.47
C GLY A 38 -10.08 13.83 -2.01
N CYS A 39 -8.91 13.68 -2.64
CA CYS A 39 -8.82 13.55 -4.11
C CYS A 39 -9.23 12.16 -4.65
N GLY A 40 -9.63 11.22 -3.80
CA GLY A 40 -10.14 9.91 -4.25
C GLY A 40 -9.13 8.76 -4.23
N LYS A 41 -7.94 8.90 -3.63
CA LYS A 41 -6.93 7.83 -3.51
C LYS A 41 -7.49 6.55 -2.89
N SER A 42 -8.13 6.68 -1.72
CA SER A 42 -8.74 5.53 -1.02
C SER A 42 -9.92 4.96 -1.81
N THR A 43 -10.65 5.79 -2.59
CA THR A 43 -11.69 5.31 -3.51
C THR A 43 -11.07 4.46 -4.63
N ALA A 44 -10.02 4.94 -5.29
CA ALA A 44 -9.30 4.18 -6.31
C ALA A 44 -8.77 2.84 -5.75
N MET A 45 -8.25 2.85 -4.54
CA MET A 45 -7.79 1.65 -3.85
C MET A 45 -8.94 0.67 -3.54
N ARG A 46 -10.10 1.16 -3.05
CA ARG A 46 -11.28 0.31 -2.79
C ARG A 46 -11.84 -0.33 -4.05
N LEU A 47 -11.81 0.37 -5.18
CA LEU A 47 -12.17 -0.19 -6.49
C LEU A 47 -11.23 -1.36 -6.86
N LEU A 48 -9.92 -1.18 -6.70
CA LEU A 48 -8.92 -2.22 -6.96
C LEU A 48 -9.01 -3.37 -5.96
N ALA A 49 -9.40 -3.11 -4.71
CA ALA A 49 -9.69 -4.13 -3.72
C ALA A 49 -11.00 -4.91 -3.98
N GLY A 50 -11.87 -4.41 -4.86
CA GLY A 50 -13.19 -4.97 -5.12
C GLY A 50 -14.20 -4.72 -4.01
N LEU A 51 -13.93 -3.72 -3.17
CA LEU A 51 -14.82 -3.28 -2.10
C LEU A 51 -15.85 -2.27 -2.58
N GLU A 52 -15.66 -1.74 -3.79
CA GLU A 52 -16.51 -0.74 -4.41
C GLU A 52 -16.62 -1.00 -5.90
N ALA A 53 -17.73 -0.57 -6.51
CA ALA A 53 -17.93 -0.62 -7.95
C ALA A 53 -17.86 0.79 -8.55
N PRO A 54 -17.30 0.95 -9.76
CA PRO A 54 -17.27 2.24 -10.42
C PRO A 54 -18.68 2.65 -10.90
N SER A 55 -18.95 3.96 -10.97
CA SER A 55 -20.16 4.49 -11.61
C SER A 55 -20.08 4.39 -13.14
N ARG A 56 -18.87 4.53 -13.70
CA ARG A 56 -18.55 4.34 -15.12
C ARG A 56 -17.13 3.80 -15.26
N GLY A 57 -16.84 3.26 -16.47
CA GLY A 57 -15.53 2.66 -16.76
C GLY A 57 -15.43 1.21 -16.31
N THR A 58 -14.23 0.67 -16.35
CA THR A 58 -13.98 -0.76 -16.06
C THR A 58 -12.86 -0.93 -15.06
N VAL A 59 -13.07 -1.80 -14.08
CA VAL A 59 -12.04 -2.26 -13.14
C VAL A 59 -11.66 -3.69 -13.51
N THR A 60 -10.42 -3.90 -13.90
CA THR A 60 -9.87 -5.23 -14.19
C THR A 60 -9.00 -5.68 -13.02
N ARG A 61 -9.19 -6.93 -12.58
CA ARG A 61 -8.40 -7.59 -11.53
C ARG A 61 -8.11 -9.01 -11.95
N THR A 62 -6.82 -9.33 -12.11
CA THR A 62 -6.38 -10.69 -12.44
C THR A 62 -6.30 -11.59 -11.19
N PRO A 63 -5.93 -11.08 -9.98
CA PRO A 63 -5.92 -11.89 -8.78
C PRO A 63 -7.30 -12.46 -8.45
N GLY A 64 -7.31 -13.75 -8.09
CA GLY A 64 -8.49 -14.44 -7.62
C GLY A 64 -8.88 -14.07 -6.18
N ARG A 65 -9.90 -14.77 -5.67
CA ARG A 65 -10.34 -14.59 -4.27
C ARG A 65 -9.21 -15.00 -3.32
N GLY A 66 -8.89 -14.13 -2.36
CA GLY A 66 -7.81 -14.35 -1.38
C GLY A 66 -6.41 -13.96 -1.87
N GLU A 67 -6.25 -13.60 -3.15
CA GLU A 67 -4.95 -13.15 -3.71
C GLU A 67 -4.77 -11.62 -3.69
N THR A 68 -5.73 -10.88 -3.14
CA THR A 68 -5.63 -9.44 -2.89
C THR A 68 -5.66 -9.19 -1.39
N SER A 69 -4.69 -8.45 -0.88
CA SER A 69 -4.64 -8.03 0.53
C SER A 69 -4.67 -6.51 0.63
N LEU A 70 -5.34 -6.01 1.67
CA LEU A 70 -5.46 -4.59 1.97
C LEU A 70 -4.98 -4.31 3.40
N VAL A 71 -4.08 -3.35 3.55
CA VAL A 71 -3.63 -2.79 4.82
C VAL A 71 -4.18 -1.38 4.93
N PHE A 72 -4.93 -1.13 5.99
CA PHE A 72 -5.50 0.18 6.28
C PHE A 72 -4.52 1.05 7.07
N GLN A 73 -4.76 2.36 7.09
CA GLN A 73 -4.02 3.33 7.88
C GLN A 73 -3.98 2.96 9.38
N ALA A 74 -5.09 2.48 9.93
CA ALA A 74 -5.11 1.84 11.23
C ALA A 74 -4.82 0.34 11.09
N PRO A 75 -4.04 -0.30 11.99
CA PRO A 75 -3.69 -1.72 11.88
C PRO A 75 -4.88 -2.70 11.87
N THR A 76 -6.05 -2.27 12.36
CA THR A 76 -7.31 -3.05 12.37
C THR A 76 -7.14 -4.49 12.90
N LEU A 77 -6.34 -4.66 13.96
CA LEU A 77 -6.14 -5.95 14.61
C LEU A 77 -7.32 -6.28 15.51
N ALA A 78 -7.68 -7.57 15.58
CA ALA A 78 -8.66 -8.07 16.53
C ALA A 78 -8.11 -7.94 17.96
N PRO A 79 -8.68 -7.09 18.83
CA PRO A 79 -8.05 -6.73 20.10
C PRO A 79 -8.00 -7.87 21.12
N TRP A 80 -8.86 -8.88 20.97
CA TRP A 80 -8.90 -10.08 21.82
C TRP A 80 -7.93 -11.19 21.38
N MET A 81 -7.33 -11.09 20.19
CA MET A 81 -6.42 -12.07 19.62
C MET A 81 -4.96 -11.66 19.85
N SER A 82 -4.06 -12.65 19.94
CA SER A 82 -2.61 -12.38 19.93
C SER A 82 -2.15 -11.90 18.54
N ALA A 83 -0.92 -11.40 18.44
CA ALA A 83 -0.31 -11.03 17.15
C ALA A 83 -0.27 -12.24 16.21
N ALA A 84 0.17 -13.41 16.69
CA ALA A 84 0.19 -14.63 15.88
C ALA A 84 -1.21 -15.05 15.42
N SER A 85 -2.22 -14.98 16.29
CA SER A 85 -3.59 -15.31 15.91
C SER A 85 -4.18 -14.30 14.91
N ASN A 86 -3.85 -13.02 15.03
CA ASN A 86 -4.23 -12.02 14.02
C ASN A 86 -3.63 -12.32 12.65
N VAL A 87 -2.37 -12.74 12.61
CA VAL A 87 -1.69 -13.10 11.34
C VAL A 87 -2.20 -14.42 10.79
N ALA A 88 -2.52 -15.41 11.64
CA ALA A 88 -3.05 -16.71 11.22
C ALA A 88 -4.48 -16.62 10.65
N LEU A 89 -5.27 -15.64 11.11
CA LEU A 89 -6.70 -15.53 10.81
C LEU A 89 -7.06 -15.67 9.31
N PRO A 90 -6.43 -14.96 8.36
CA PRO A 90 -6.78 -15.11 6.95
C PRO A 90 -6.47 -16.51 6.39
N LEU A 91 -5.48 -17.22 6.92
CA LEU A 91 -5.17 -18.59 6.55
C LEU A 91 -6.23 -19.56 7.07
N GLU A 92 -6.65 -19.40 8.32
CA GLU A 92 -7.74 -20.20 8.93
C GLU A 92 -9.06 -20.00 8.16
N LEU A 93 -9.37 -18.74 7.78
CA LEU A 93 -10.55 -18.43 6.95
C LEU A 93 -10.46 -19.01 5.52
N ALA A 94 -9.26 -19.24 5.02
CA ALA A 94 -9.02 -19.93 3.76
C ALA A 94 -9.06 -21.46 3.89
N GLY A 95 -9.31 -22.02 5.09
CA GLY A 95 -9.41 -23.45 5.36
C GLY A 95 -8.09 -24.15 5.65
N ILE A 96 -7.00 -23.39 5.89
CA ILE A 96 -5.71 -23.95 6.33
C ILE A 96 -5.85 -24.44 7.78
N ASP A 97 -5.28 -25.61 8.07
CA ASP A 97 -5.27 -26.17 9.42
C ASP A 97 -4.66 -25.18 10.43
N ARG A 98 -5.26 -25.11 11.63
CA ARG A 98 -4.89 -24.14 12.65
C ARG A 98 -3.42 -24.24 13.09
N ARG A 99 -2.85 -25.43 13.16
CA ARG A 99 -1.45 -25.63 13.50
C ARG A 99 -0.55 -25.07 12.41
N GLU A 100 -0.83 -25.42 11.17
CA GLU A 100 -0.09 -24.92 10.01
C GLU A 100 -0.24 -23.38 9.87
N ALA A 101 -1.44 -22.83 10.02
CA ALA A 101 -1.68 -21.39 10.00
C ALA A 101 -0.87 -20.68 11.10
N GLY A 102 -0.80 -21.27 12.30
CA GLY A 102 -0.01 -20.76 13.43
C GLY A 102 1.50 -20.78 13.16
N GLU A 103 2.02 -21.82 12.55
CA GLU A 103 3.45 -21.94 12.18
C GLU A 103 3.81 -20.88 11.12
N ARG A 104 3.00 -20.75 10.06
CA ARG A 104 3.18 -19.71 9.02
C ARG A 104 3.07 -18.29 9.58
N ALA A 105 2.17 -18.07 10.54
CA ALA A 105 2.00 -16.77 11.18
C ALA A 105 3.23 -16.38 12.01
N ARG A 106 3.84 -17.32 12.75
CA ARG A 106 5.07 -17.07 13.52
C ARG A 106 6.26 -16.81 12.58
N ASP A 107 6.38 -17.52 11.47
CA ASP A 107 7.38 -17.23 10.44
C ASP A 107 7.20 -15.83 9.86
N ALA A 108 5.98 -15.44 9.50
CA ALA A 108 5.68 -14.10 9.00
C ALA A 108 5.99 -13.00 10.02
N LEU A 109 5.72 -13.21 11.31
CA LEU A 109 6.08 -12.29 12.38
C LEU A 109 7.60 -12.18 12.56
N SER A 110 8.34 -13.29 12.44
CA SER A 110 9.80 -13.28 12.48
C SER A 110 10.39 -12.41 11.36
N LYS A 111 9.83 -12.48 10.14
CA LYS A 111 10.27 -11.69 8.98
C LYS A 111 10.07 -10.18 9.15
N VAL A 112 9.12 -9.77 9.99
CA VAL A 112 8.91 -8.36 10.34
C VAL A 112 9.54 -7.96 11.68
N GLY A 113 10.46 -8.79 12.22
CA GLY A 113 11.19 -8.52 13.46
C GLY A 113 10.33 -8.58 14.72
N LEU A 114 9.28 -9.40 14.74
CA LEU A 114 8.31 -9.52 15.84
C LEU A 114 8.20 -10.96 16.41
N ALA A 115 9.23 -11.79 16.27
CA ALA A 115 9.23 -13.16 16.78
C ALA A 115 8.87 -13.20 18.29
N ASP A 116 9.47 -12.32 19.11
CA ASP A 116 9.27 -12.25 20.56
C ASP A 116 7.93 -11.60 20.98
N ALA A 117 7.18 -11.06 20.02
CA ALA A 117 5.90 -10.40 20.25
C ALA A 117 4.71 -11.25 19.78
N ALA A 118 4.93 -12.48 19.31
CA ALA A 118 3.91 -13.32 18.71
C ALA A 118 2.68 -13.55 19.60
N ASP A 119 2.89 -13.68 20.91
CA ASP A 119 1.83 -13.96 21.88
C ASP A 119 1.24 -12.68 22.52
N ARG A 120 1.76 -11.49 22.20
CA ARG A 120 1.23 -10.20 22.68
C ARG A 120 -0.09 -9.87 22.01
N ARG A 121 -0.99 -9.23 22.77
CA ARG A 121 -2.24 -8.66 22.25
C ARG A 121 -2.00 -7.23 21.73
N PRO A 122 -2.88 -6.70 20.85
CA PRO A 122 -2.74 -5.35 20.29
C PRO A 122 -2.49 -4.25 21.33
N ALA A 123 -3.14 -4.31 22.49
CA ALA A 123 -2.92 -3.36 23.59
C ALA A 123 -1.50 -3.36 24.18
N GLN A 124 -0.71 -4.39 23.90
CA GLN A 124 0.68 -4.56 24.38
C GLN A 124 1.72 -4.24 23.29
N LEU A 125 1.26 -3.78 22.12
CA LEU A 125 2.10 -3.44 20.98
C LEU A 125 2.20 -1.91 20.83
N SER A 126 3.37 -1.43 20.42
CA SER A 126 3.49 -0.04 19.94
C SER A 126 2.74 0.11 18.60
N GLY A 127 2.45 1.35 18.18
CA GLY A 127 1.82 1.61 16.88
C GLY A 127 2.59 1.01 15.70
N GLY A 128 3.92 1.11 15.71
CA GLY A 128 4.79 0.50 14.70
C GLY A 128 4.75 -1.03 14.74
N MET A 129 4.75 -1.65 15.93
CA MET A 129 4.60 -3.09 16.06
C MET A 129 3.23 -3.56 15.56
N ALA A 130 2.15 -2.87 15.90
CA ALA A 130 0.82 -3.20 15.43
C ALA A 130 0.71 -3.11 13.90
N MET A 131 1.35 -2.11 13.28
CA MET A 131 1.41 -1.97 11.81
C MET A 131 2.21 -3.13 11.19
N ARG A 132 3.34 -3.52 11.76
CA ARG A 132 4.11 -4.70 11.30
C ARG A 132 3.30 -6.00 11.40
N VAL A 133 2.50 -6.19 12.46
CA VAL A 133 1.56 -7.32 12.56
C VAL A 133 0.52 -7.27 11.43
N SER A 134 -0.03 -6.07 11.13
CA SER A 134 -0.99 -5.90 10.02
C SER A 134 -0.37 -6.22 8.65
N LEU A 135 0.88 -5.82 8.43
CA LEU A 135 1.64 -6.17 7.22
C LEU A 135 1.90 -7.69 7.14
N ALA A 136 2.35 -8.31 8.22
CA ALA A 136 2.56 -9.76 8.28
C ALA A 136 1.25 -10.51 7.98
N ARG A 137 0.11 -10.06 8.54
CA ARG A 137 -1.22 -10.60 8.25
C ARG A 137 -1.61 -10.48 6.77
N ALA A 138 -1.27 -9.36 6.13
CA ALA A 138 -1.55 -9.15 4.72
C ALA A 138 -0.68 -10.02 3.81
N LEU A 139 0.58 -10.27 4.20
CA LEU A 139 1.57 -10.99 3.39
C LEU A 139 1.55 -12.51 3.60
N VAL A 140 1.03 -13.01 4.73
CA VAL A 140 1.02 -14.45 5.05
C VAL A 140 0.25 -15.28 4.03
N THR A 141 -0.74 -14.69 3.36
CA THR A 141 -1.51 -15.30 2.27
C THR A 141 -0.77 -15.32 0.93
N ARG A 142 0.42 -14.72 0.85
CA ARG A 142 1.20 -14.53 -0.39
C ARG A 142 0.37 -13.90 -1.51
N PRO A 143 -0.16 -12.69 -1.29
CA PRO A 143 -1.05 -12.05 -2.25
C PRO A 143 -0.32 -11.71 -3.55
N ARG A 144 -1.05 -11.69 -4.67
CA ARG A 144 -0.56 -11.17 -5.95
C ARG A 144 -0.73 -9.65 -6.07
N LEU A 145 -1.68 -9.09 -5.30
CA LEU A 145 -1.93 -7.66 -5.21
C LEU A 145 -1.96 -7.24 -3.74
N LEU A 146 -1.08 -6.31 -3.36
CA LEU A 146 -1.03 -5.72 -2.03
C LEU A 146 -1.37 -4.23 -2.12
N LEU A 147 -2.39 -3.83 -1.39
CA LEU A 147 -2.88 -2.46 -1.32
C LEU A 147 -2.59 -1.90 0.08
N LEU A 148 -1.93 -0.73 0.15
CA LEU A 148 -1.50 -0.12 1.41
C LEU A 148 -2.05 1.31 1.49
N ASP A 149 -3.00 1.56 2.41
CA ASP A 149 -3.61 2.88 2.61
C ASP A 149 -2.89 3.63 3.74
N GLU A 150 -2.01 4.57 3.39
CA GLU A 150 -1.20 5.38 4.30
C GLU A 150 -0.51 4.59 5.43
N PRO A 151 0.22 3.49 5.11
CA PRO A 151 0.67 2.51 6.11
C PRO A 151 1.69 3.08 7.11
N PHE A 152 2.24 4.25 6.83
CA PHE A 152 3.30 4.86 7.63
C PHE A 152 2.87 6.15 8.35
N ALA A 153 1.63 6.62 8.14
CA ALA A 153 1.18 7.95 8.58
C ALA A 153 1.25 8.16 10.12
N ALA A 154 1.06 7.10 10.90
CA ALA A 154 1.06 7.17 12.36
C ALA A 154 2.42 6.86 13.00
N LEU A 155 3.51 6.76 12.21
CA LEU A 155 4.83 6.35 12.68
C LEU A 155 5.79 7.54 12.78
N ASP A 156 6.69 7.48 13.76
CA ASP A 156 7.85 8.35 13.80
C ASP A 156 8.80 8.09 12.63
N GLU A 157 9.69 9.03 12.34
CA GLU A 157 10.54 9.00 11.15
C GLU A 157 11.46 7.75 11.10
N ILE A 158 12.03 7.34 12.23
CA ILE A 158 12.96 6.19 12.28
C ILE A 158 12.19 4.90 12.02
N THR A 159 11.07 4.72 12.71
CA THR A 159 10.19 3.55 12.54
C THR A 159 9.63 3.47 11.11
N ARG A 160 9.26 4.61 10.52
CA ARG A 160 8.78 4.74 9.15
C ARG A 160 9.82 4.26 8.14
N ARG A 161 11.06 4.74 8.23
CA ARG A 161 12.15 4.32 7.34
C ARG A 161 12.43 2.83 7.44
N THR A 162 12.54 2.32 8.65
CA THR A 162 12.77 0.90 8.88
C THR A 162 11.65 0.04 8.30
N LEU A 163 10.39 0.45 8.50
CA LEU A 163 9.25 -0.30 7.99
C LEU A 163 9.16 -0.26 6.45
N ALA A 164 9.55 0.86 5.82
CA ALA A 164 9.64 0.95 4.36
C ALA A 164 10.69 -0.03 3.81
N ASP A 165 11.84 -0.14 4.48
CA ASP A 165 12.90 -1.09 4.11
C ASP A 165 12.42 -2.54 4.29
N ASP A 166 11.73 -2.86 5.39
CA ASP A 166 11.13 -4.18 5.64
C ASP A 166 10.12 -4.56 4.56
N VAL A 167 9.23 -3.62 4.17
CA VAL A 167 8.25 -3.86 3.09
C VAL A 167 8.94 -4.16 1.76
N LEU A 168 10.00 -3.42 1.41
CA LEU A 168 10.75 -3.67 0.18
C LEU A 168 11.54 -4.98 0.22
N ALA A 169 12.07 -5.37 1.38
CA ALA A 169 12.72 -6.67 1.57
C ALA A 169 11.71 -7.81 1.35
N LEU A 170 10.55 -7.75 1.98
CA LEU A 170 9.47 -8.73 1.79
C LEU A 170 8.93 -8.75 0.35
N TRP A 171 8.82 -7.57 -0.28
CA TRP A 171 8.47 -7.49 -1.70
C TRP A 171 9.49 -8.22 -2.58
N SER A 172 10.78 -8.13 -2.28
CA SER A 172 11.81 -8.78 -3.09
C SER A 172 11.71 -10.31 -3.10
N GLU A 173 11.15 -10.90 -2.03
CA GLU A 173 10.91 -12.34 -1.92
C GLU A 173 9.63 -12.78 -2.65
N LEU A 174 8.54 -12.02 -2.48
CA LEU A 174 7.19 -12.43 -2.88
C LEU A 174 6.74 -11.82 -4.21
N ARG A 175 7.32 -10.68 -4.58
CA ARG A 175 7.02 -9.93 -5.82
C ARG A 175 5.52 -9.67 -6.07
N PRO A 176 4.70 -9.31 -5.08
CA PRO A 176 3.35 -8.84 -5.37
C PRO A 176 3.37 -7.54 -6.17
N ALA A 177 2.31 -7.27 -6.93
CA ALA A 177 2.04 -5.89 -7.34
C ALA A 177 1.65 -5.10 -6.09
N ILE A 178 2.23 -3.92 -5.87
CA ILE A 178 1.90 -3.05 -4.74
C ILE A 178 1.35 -1.73 -5.25
N LEU A 179 0.18 -1.33 -4.77
CA LEU A 179 -0.26 0.06 -4.78
C LEU A 179 -0.27 0.58 -3.36
N PHE A 180 0.47 1.63 -3.08
CA PHE A 180 0.38 2.29 -1.79
C PHE A 180 0.01 3.77 -1.93
N VAL A 181 -0.84 4.21 -1.02
CA VAL A 181 -1.27 5.60 -0.89
C VAL A 181 -0.42 6.28 0.17
N THR A 182 0.08 7.45 -0.13
CA THR A 182 0.76 8.30 0.85
C THR A 182 0.57 9.77 0.50
N HIS A 183 0.70 10.66 1.47
CA HIS A 183 0.82 12.09 1.27
C HIS A 183 2.29 12.56 1.38
N ASN A 184 3.22 11.65 1.66
CA ASN A 184 4.65 11.93 1.80
C ASN A 184 5.38 11.62 0.48
N VAL A 185 5.93 12.67 -0.13
CA VAL A 185 6.66 12.58 -1.40
C VAL A 185 7.93 11.74 -1.27
N GLU A 186 8.64 11.84 -0.15
CA GLU A 186 9.88 11.08 0.07
C GLU A 186 9.60 9.58 0.21
N GLU A 187 8.49 9.20 0.87
CA GLU A 187 8.04 7.79 0.92
C GLU A 187 7.76 7.28 -0.49
N ALA A 188 7.00 8.06 -1.28
CA ALA A 188 6.67 7.70 -2.65
C ALA A 188 7.94 7.54 -3.52
N ALA A 189 8.86 8.49 -3.46
CA ALA A 189 10.11 8.46 -4.20
C ALA A 189 11.03 7.32 -3.75
N TYR A 190 10.97 6.94 -2.47
CA TYR A 190 11.80 5.85 -1.96
C TYR A 190 11.26 4.46 -2.33
N MET A 191 9.98 4.23 -2.14
CA MET A 191 9.41 2.89 -2.23
C MET A 191 8.95 2.51 -3.64
N ALA A 192 8.51 3.49 -4.46
CA ALA A 192 7.88 3.18 -5.74
C ALA A 192 8.87 3.11 -6.90
N GLN A 193 8.54 2.29 -7.90
CA GLN A 193 9.12 2.36 -9.24
C GLN A 193 8.43 3.46 -10.06
N ARG A 194 7.16 3.74 -9.76
CA ARG A 194 6.36 4.76 -10.43
C ARG A 194 5.46 5.46 -9.40
N VAL A 195 5.49 6.78 -9.44
CA VAL A 195 4.62 7.64 -8.61
C VAL A 195 3.57 8.27 -9.50
N VAL A 196 2.32 8.13 -9.11
CA VAL A 196 1.17 8.72 -9.79
C VAL A 196 0.60 9.83 -8.90
N VAL A 197 0.50 11.03 -9.45
CA VAL A 197 -0.05 12.20 -8.74
C VAL A 197 -1.51 12.41 -9.13
N MET A 198 -2.38 12.54 -8.13
CA MET A 198 -3.79 12.85 -8.33
C MET A 198 -4.12 14.29 -7.97
N SER A 199 -4.94 14.95 -8.78
CA SER A 199 -5.60 16.22 -8.45
C SER A 199 -6.92 15.97 -7.71
N ALA A 200 -7.50 17.02 -7.13
CA ALA A 200 -8.82 16.97 -6.48
C ALA A 200 -9.90 17.66 -7.32
N ASN A 201 -11.17 17.32 -7.01
CA ASN A 201 -12.40 18.01 -7.46
C ASN A 201 -12.64 18.05 -9.00
N PRO A 202 -12.86 16.94 -9.68
CA PRO A 202 -12.80 15.56 -9.25
C PRO A 202 -11.37 15.02 -9.26
N GLY A 203 -11.14 13.91 -8.54
CA GLY A 203 -9.86 13.20 -8.58
C GLY A 203 -9.52 12.70 -9.99
N LYS A 204 -8.39 13.15 -10.52
CA LYS A 204 -7.84 12.74 -11.82
C LYS A 204 -6.34 12.53 -11.70
N ILE A 205 -5.75 11.77 -12.61
CA ILE A 205 -4.30 11.70 -12.72
C ILE A 205 -3.81 13.03 -13.28
N ALA A 206 -2.93 13.70 -12.54
CA ALA A 206 -2.34 14.99 -12.87
C ALA A 206 -0.88 14.88 -13.35
N GLY A 207 -0.17 13.83 -12.93
CA GLY A 207 1.20 13.59 -13.31
C GLY A 207 1.65 12.16 -13.00
N GLN A 208 2.78 11.77 -13.59
CA GLN A 208 3.39 10.47 -13.33
C GLN A 208 4.91 10.59 -13.46
N THR A 209 5.64 10.07 -12.47
CA THR A 209 7.09 10.04 -12.43
C THR A 209 7.57 8.60 -12.32
N THR A 210 8.43 8.15 -13.22
CA THR A 210 9.13 6.87 -13.14
C THR A 210 10.47 7.07 -12.45
N ILE A 211 10.84 6.17 -11.54
CA ILE A 211 12.08 6.24 -10.78
C ILE A 211 13.01 5.14 -11.28
N ASP A 212 13.99 5.54 -12.06
CA ASP A 212 14.97 4.63 -12.68
C ASP A 212 16.05 4.22 -11.66
N ALA A 213 15.66 3.33 -10.76
CA ALA A 213 16.55 2.72 -9.79
C ALA A 213 16.00 1.36 -9.33
N PRO A 214 16.88 0.40 -9.01
CA PRO A 214 16.45 -0.94 -8.62
C PRO A 214 15.70 -0.95 -7.29
N LEU A 215 14.81 -1.94 -7.13
CA LEU A 215 14.20 -2.29 -5.84
C LEU A 215 14.68 -3.69 -5.42
N PRO A 216 14.98 -3.92 -4.13
CA PRO A 216 15.08 -2.93 -3.02
C PRO A 216 16.14 -1.86 -3.30
N ARG A 217 15.98 -0.70 -2.69
CA ARG A 217 16.89 0.43 -2.89
C ARG A 217 18.28 0.13 -2.35
N PRO A 218 19.36 0.50 -3.09
CA PRO A 218 20.71 0.31 -2.58
C PRO A 218 21.01 1.24 -1.39
N PRO A 219 21.99 0.90 -0.54
CA PRO A 219 22.46 1.79 0.51
C PRO A 219 22.79 3.19 -0.04
N GLY A 220 22.40 4.23 0.71
CA GLY A 220 22.63 5.61 0.30
C GLY A 220 21.65 6.17 -0.75
N PHE A 221 20.68 5.38 -1.23
CA PHE A 221 19.73 5.86 -2.24
C PHE A 221 19.01 7.14 -1.82
N ARG A 222 18.63 7.28 -0.54
CA ARG A 222 17.95 8.48 0.00
C ARG A 222 18.75 9.78 -0.14
N THR A 223 20.09 9.69 -0.35
CA THR A 223 20.97 10.84 -0.57
C THR A 223 21.42 10.96 -2.03
N SER A 224 20.96 10.09 -2.91
CA SER A 224 21.32 10.08 -4.33
C SER A 224 20.64 11.22 -5.10
N GLU A 225 21.21 11.59 -6.24
CA GLU A 225 20.63 12.55 -7.16
C GLU A 225 19.32 12.03 -7.77
N VAL A 226 19.24 10.73 -8.10
CA VAL A 226 18.02 10.09 -8.61
C VAL A 226 16.84 10.25 -7.64
N PHE A 227 17.09 10.06 -6.34
CA PHE A 227 16.07 10.23 -5.32
C PHE A 227 15.60 11.70 -5.22
N ARG A 228 16.57 12.65 -5.18
CA ARG A 228 16.24 14.09 -5.10
C ARG A 228 15.42 14.54 -6.31
N ASN A 229 15.87 14.20 -7.50
CA ASN A 229 15.19 14.57 -8.75
C ASN A 229 13.77 13.97 -8.82
N ALA A 230 13.59 12.71 -8.39
CA ALA A 230 12.28 12.09 -8.32
C ALA A 230 11.36 12.80 -7.31
N ALA A 231 11.86 13.11 -6.13
CA ALA A 231 11.09 13.82 -5.10
C ALA A 231 10.70 15.25 -5.55
N GLU A 232 11.60 15.96 -6.23
CA GLU A 232 11.34 17.29 -6.81
C GLU A 232 10.27 17.22 -7.91
N ALA A 233 10.38 16.26 -8.83
CA ALA A 233 9.39 16.07 -9.89
C ALA A 233 7.99 15.78 -9.33
N VAL A 234 7.89 14.87 -8.38
CA VAL A 234 6.62 14.54 -7.71
C VAL A 234 6.07 15.75 -6.94
N SER A 235 6.93 16.50 -6.23
CA SER A 235 6.53 17.73 -5.50
C SER A 235 5.99 18.79 -6.46
N HIS A 236 6.64 18.96 -7.61
CA HIS A 236 6.19 19.90 -8.63
C HIS A 236 4.82 19.54 -9.20
N ASP A 237 4.63 18.26 -9.58
CA ASP A 237 3.35 17.77 -10.08
C ASP A 237 2.24 17.89 -9.02
N LEU A 238 2.58 17.63 -7.75
CA LEU A 238 1.64 17.80 -6.64
C LEU A 238 1.24 19.27 -6.43
N ALA A 239 2.20 20.19 -6.51
CA ALA A 239 1.93 21.62 -6.41
C ALA A 239 1.02 22.12 -7.55
N LYS A 240 1.26 21.65 -8.78
CA LYS A 240 0.36 21.92 -9.93
C LYS A 240 -1.04 21.34 -9.70
N ALA A 241 -1.13 20.09 -9.23
CA ALA A 241 -2.39 19.42 -8.94
C ALA A 241 -3.22 20.13 -7.85
N MET A 242 -2.56 20.88 -6.96
CA MET A 242 -3.17 21.69 -5.91
C MET A 242 -3.45 23.15 -6.33
N GLY A 243 -3.07 23.56 -7.55
CA GLY A 243 -3.25 24.92 -8.06
C GLY A 243 -2.30 25.95 -7.47
N HIS A 244 -1.15 25.53 -6.92
CA HIS A 244 -0.14 26.41 -6.30
C HIS A 244 0.95 26.87 -7.26
N VAL A 245 0.96 26.38 -8.50
CA VAL A 245 1.92 26.75 -9.55
C VAL A 245 1.14 27.08 -10.80
N GLN A 246 1.29 28.32 -11.29
CA GLN A 246 0.84 28.75 -12.63
C GLN A 246 1.90 28.44 -13.68
#